data_2c59730303492a7afc43b4002eaa2d28
#
_entry.id   2c59730303492a7afc43b4002eaa2d28
#
_cell.length_a   1.000
_cell.length_b   1.000
_cell.length_c   1.000
_cell.angle_alpha   90.00
_cell.angle_beta   90.00
_cell.angle_gamma   90.00
#
_symmetry.space_group_name_H-M   'P 1'
#
loop_
_entity.id
_entity.type
_entity.pdbx_description
1 polymer ?
#
loop_
_entity_poly.entity_id
_entity_poly.type
_entity_poly.pdbx_seq_one_letter_code
_entity_poly.pdbx_strand_id
1 'polypeptide(L)'
;EMIRKWKADNNIDGSGNPLPARAAWQPHLWRLVHERIGGQSPAESRPERLAALRDGACPDEVPERVSLFGMTSIPGGVPFVEFLDALAAQRDVNVFLHQPSAVAARRVCTSVLDAPGPIIARSDDPTSGEVAHPLLRLWARPAREGLVLLGDRLRDAVVHPVADDSESRPATLLEQVQHDLRSDRP
;
A
#
# COMPACT_ATOMS: atom_id res chain seq x y z
N GLU A 1 15.37 -5.52 3.39
CA GLU A 1 16.00 -6.85 3.25
C GLU A 1 17.28 -6.78 2.40
N MET A 2 17.24 -6.30 1.16
CA MET A 2 18.39 -6.18 0.25
C MET A 2 19.61 -5.50 0.89
N ILE A 3 19.44 -4.32 1.49
CA ILE A 3 20.53 -3.56 2.12
C ILE A 3 21.20 -4.34 3.28
N ARG A 4 20.42 -5.07 4.08
CA ARG A 4 20.99 -5.93 5.14
C ARG A 4 21.84 -7.07 4.57
N LYS A 5 21.42 -7.63 3.44
CA LYS A 5 22.20 -8.65 2.72
C LYS A 5 23.49 -8.07 2.15
N TRP A 6 23.47 -6.84 1.63
CA TRP A 6 24.66 -6.14 1.16
C TRP A 6 25.70 -5.88 2.27
N LYS A 7 25.23 -5.61 3.48
CA LYS A 7 26.09 -5.49 4.65
C LYS A 7 26.84 -6.80 4.98
N ALA A 8 26.15 -7.93 4.78
CA ALA A 8 26.71 -9.27 4.96
C ALA A 8 27.45 -9.78 3.71
N ASP A 9 27.87 -8.89 2.80
CA ASP A 9 28.57 -9.19 1.53
C ASP A 9 27.79 -10.07 0.55
N ASN A 10 26.50 -10.18 0.73
CA ASN A 10 25.60 -10.92 -0.14
C ASN A 10 24.96 -9.98 -1.17
N ASN A 11 25.51 -9.95 -2.37
CA ASN A 11 25.16 -8.99 -3.43
C ASN A 11 23.94 -9.45 -4.24
N ILE A 12 22.76 -9.33 -3.65
CA ILE A 12 21.47 -9.70 -4.24
C ILE A 12 20.62 -8.47 -4.56
N ASP A 13 19.64 -8.65 -5.45
CA ASP A 13 18.57 -7.66 -5.73
C ASP A 13 17.42 -7.72 -4.69
N GLY A 14 16.38 -6.90 -4.91
CA GLY A 14 15.19 -6.86 -4.05
C GLY A 14 14.38 -8.18 -4.03
N SER A 15 14.54 -9.02 -5.03
CA SER A 15 13.88 -10.34 -5.16
C SER A 15 14.75 -11.50 -4.65
N GLY A 16 15.96 -11.21 -4.17
CA GLY A 16 16.88 -12.21 -3.66
C GLY A 16 17.77 -12.88 -4.71
N ASN A 17 17.75 -12.41 -5.97
CA ASN A 17 18.60 -12.94 -7.03
C ASN A 17 19.97 -12.25 -7.05
N PRO A 18 21.04 -12.93 -7.54
CA PRO A 18 22.32 -12.30 -7.74
C PRO A 18 22.24 -11.06 -8.63
N LEU A 19 22.93 -9.99 -8.24
CA LEU A 19 22.97 -8.78 -9.04
C LEU A 19 23.69 -9.02 -10.39
N PRO A 20 23.16 -8.47 -11.49
CA PRO A 20 23.86 -8.50 -12.75
C PRO A 20 25.17 -7.69 -12.68
N ALA A 21 26.18 -8.05 -13.49
CA ALA A 21 27.50 -7.42 -13.46
C ALA A 21 27.45 -5.88 -13.54
N ARG A 22 26.52 -5.32 -14.33
CA ARG A 22 26.30 -3.87 -14.47
C ARG A 22 25.82 -3.19 -13.19
N ALA A 23 25.29 -3.93 -12.22
CA ALA A 23 24.79 -3.42 -10.95
C ALA A 23 25.69 -3.76 -9.75
N ALA A 24 26.80 -4.48 -9.96
CA ALA A 24 27.73 -4.90 -8.91
C ALA A 24 28.37 -3.74 -8.12
N TRP A 25 28.44 -2.56 -8.72
CA TRP A 25 28.95 -1.35 -8.07
C TRP A 25 28.01 -0.85 -6.93
N GLN A 26 26.71 -1.16 -6.98
CA GLN A 26 25.72 -0.63 -6.02
C GLN A 26 26.00 -1.11 -4.58
N PRO A 27 26.15 -2.40 -4.30
CA PRO A 27 26.51 -2.86 -2.96
C PRO A 27 27.86 -2.33 -2.50
N HIS A 28 28.83 -2.21 -3.41
CA HIS A 28 30.14 -1.68 -3.09
C HIS A 28 30.07 -0.20 -2.67
N LEU A 29 29.41 0.63 -3.47
CA LEU A 29 29.18 2.04 -3.11
C LEU A 29 28.39 2.17 -1.79
N TRP A 30 27.35 1.36 -1.61
CA TRP A 30 26.58 1.38 -0.39
C TRP A 30 27.45 1.08 0.86
N ARG A 31 28.31 0.07 0.80
CA ARG A 31 29.23 -0.25 1.90
C ARG A 31 30.19 0.89 2.21
N LEU A 32 30.78 1.52 1.18
CA LEU A 32 31.68 2.67 1.37
C LEU A 32 30.95 3.84 2.04
N VAL A 33 29.73 4.14 1.59
CA VAL A 33 28.91 5.21 2.18
C VAL A 33 28.53 4.87 3.62
N HIS A 34 28.11 3.63 3.87
CA HIS A 34 27.74 3.16 5.20
C HIS A 34 28.93 3.24 6.19
N GLU A 35 30.11 2.82 5.76
CA GLU A 35 31.35 2.93 6.55
C GLU A 35 31.70 4.39 6.83
N ARG A 36 31.56 5.26 5.84
CA ARG A 36 31.86 6.68 5.97
C ARG A 36 30.93 7.41 6.92
N ILE A 37 29.65 7.04 6.93
CA ILE A 37 28.63 7.66 7.83
C ILE A 37 28.77 7.12 9.25
N GLY A 38 29.21 5.86 9.42
CA GLY A 38 29.43 5.26 10.75
C GLY A 38 28.17 4.98 11.57
N GLY A 39 26.99 4.90 10.91
CA GLY A 39 25.71 4.70 11.59
C GLY A 39 24.81 3.68 10.91
N GLN A 40 23.68 3.34 11.53
CA GLN A 40 22.67 2.50 10.93
C GLN A 40 21.94 3.27 9.82
N SER A 41 21.69 2.60 8.70
CA SER A 41 20.82 3.14 7.65
C SER A 41 19.35 3.19 8.15
N PRO A 42 18.49 4.03 7.54
CA PRO A 42 17.07 4.04 7.88
C PRO A 42 16.38 2.67 7.78
N ALA A 43 16.82 1.82 6.84
CA ALA A 43 16.30 0.47 6.68
C ALA A 43 16.73 -0.48 7.81
N GLU A 44 17.93 -0.29 8.35
CA GLU A 44 18.43 -1.09 9.47
C GLU A 44 17.78 -0.68 10.79
N SER A 45 17.69 0.61 11.06
CA SER A 45 17.10 1.16 12.31
C SER A 45 15.56 1.13 12.33
N ARG A 46 14.92 0.82 11.19
CA ARG A 46 13.46 0.85 11.08
C ARG A 46 12.71 0.00 12.13
N PRO A 47 13.04 -1.29 12.38
CA PRO A 47 12.31 -2.10 13.35
C PRO A 47 12.35 -1.51 14.76
N GLU A 48 13.53 -1.06 15.17
CA GLU A 48 13.74 -0.44 16.48
C GLU A 48 12.97 0.88 16.62
N ARG A 49 12.96 1.70 15.56
CA ARG A 49 12.21 2.97 15.54
C ARG A 49 10.71 2.76 15.56
N LEU A 50 10.20 1.74 14.85
CA LEU A 50 8.78 1.40 14.90
C LEU A 50 8.36 0.87 16.27
N ALA A 51 9.21 0.06 16.92
CA ALA A 51 8.98 -0.39 18.29
C ALA A 51 8.96 0.81 19.25
N ALA A 52 9.97 1.67 19.21
CA ALA A 52 10.03 2.86 20.03
C ALA A 52 8.80 3.78 19.83
N LEU A 53 8.34 3.95 18.57
CA LEU A 53 7.14 4.73 18.28
C LEU A 53 5.88 4.10 18.92
N ARG A 54 5.73 2.78 18.87
CA ARG A 54 4.63 2.08 19.56
C ARG A 54 4.68 2.23 21.07
N ASP A 55 5.88 2.26 21.63
CA ASP A 55 6.15 2.38 23.07
C ASP A 55 6.08 3.83 23.59
N GLY A 56 5.68 4.78 22.76
CA GLY A 56 5.45 6.16 23.17
C GLY A 56 6.52 7.17 22.77
N ALA A 57 7.59 6.76 22.07
CA ALA A 57 8.62 7.69 21.58
C ALA A 57 8.16 8.45 20.31
N CYS A 58 6.99 9.06 20.37
CA CYS A 58 6.48 9.92 19.30
C CYS A 58 6.93 11.36 19.56
N PRO A 59 7.63 12.00 18.60
CA PRO A 59 8.03 13.40 18.76
C PRO A 59 6.83 14.34 18.98
N ASP A 60 7.00 15.33 19.86
CA ASP A 60 5.95 16.29 20.19
C ASP A 60 5.53 17.16 19.00
N GLU A 61 6.42 17.33 18.03
CA GLU A 61 6.17 18.06 16.78
C GLU A 61 5.17 17.33 15.86
N VAL A 62 4.95 16.04 16.06
CA VAL A 62 3.93 15.29 15.30
C VAL A 62 2.56 15.63 15.86
N PRO A 63 1.65 16.21 15.05
CA PRO A 63 0.34 16.63 15.53
C PRO A 63 -0.47 15.45 16.07
N GLU A 64 -1.40 15.73 16.99
CA GLU A 64 -2.27 14.72 17.60
C GLU A 64 -3.10 13.96 16.57
N ARG A 65 -3.44 14.64 15.48
CA ARG A 65 -4.21 14.05 14.36
C ARG A 65 -3.44 14.17 13.06
N VAL A 66 -3.32 13.05 12.37
CA VAL A 66 -2.71 12.93 11.03
C VAL A 66 -3.74 12.39 10.05
N SER A 67 -3.99 13.11 8.97
CA SER A 67 -4.96 12.72 7.95
C SER A 67 -4.28 12.58 6.59
N LEU A 68 -4.44 11.42 5.96
CA LEU A 68 -3.88 11.11 4.64
C LEU A 68 -4.99 11.12 3.59
N PHE A 69 -4.86 11.99 2.60
CA PHE A 69 -5.83 12.17 1.52
C PHE A 69 -5.22 11.90 0.14
N GLY A 70 -6.07 11.58 -0.80
CA GLY A 70 -5.71 11.53 -2.22
C GLY A 70 -4.79 10.39 -2.59
N MET A 71 -4.65 9.38 -1.75
CA MET A 71 -3.85 8.21 -2.08
C MET A 71 -4.60 7.33 -3.08
N THR A 72 -4.02 7.17 -4.26
CA THR A 72 -4.49 6.22 -5.28
C THR A 72 -3.87 4.84 -5.10
N SER A 73 -2.79 4.74 -4.33
CA SER A 73 -2.12 3.51 -3.95
C SER A 73 -1.44 3.71 -2.59
N ILE A 74 -1.15 2.63 -1.88
CA ILE A 74 -0.39 2.68 -0.63
C ILE A 74 1.11 2.77 -0.95
N PRO A 75 1.77 3.93 -0.73
CA PRO A 75 3.18 4.10 -1.05
C PRO A 75 4.05 3.18 -0.17
N GLY A 76 5.03 2.52 -0.77
CA GLY A 76 5.92 1.64 -0.04
C GLY A 76 5.31 0.34 0.51
N GLY A 77 4.02 0.07 0.25
CA GLY A 77 3.38 -1.20 0.62
C GLY A 77 3.34 -1.47 2.12
N VAL A 78 3.58 -2.73 2.52
CA VAL A 78 3.58 -3.19 3.92
C VAL A 78 4.39 -2.30 4.86
N PRO A 79 5.64 -1.89 4.53
CA PRO A 79 6.40 -0.98 5.36
C PRO A 79 5.66 0.32 5.72
N PHE A 80 4.93 0.91 4.81
CA PHE A 80 4.18 2.14 5.11
C PHE A 80 3.00 1.87 6.04
N VAL A 81 2.29 0.76 5.83
CA VAL A 81 1.19 0.35 6.72
C VAL A 81 1.68 0.08 8.14
N GLU A 82 2.82 -0.61 8.30
CA GLU A 82 3.45 -0.82 9.61
C GLU A 82 3.82 0.48 10.32
N PHE A 83 4.25 1.50 9.55
CA PHE A 83 4.51 2.83 10.10
C PHE A 83 3.22 3.51 10.56
N LEU A 84 2.15 3.44 9.76
CA LEU A 84 0.84 4.00 10.14
C LEU A 84 0.29 3.32 11.40
N ASP A 85 0.43 1.99 11.53
CA ASP A 85 0.04 1.25 12.73
C ASP A 85 0.83 1.70 13.97
N ALA A 86 2.15 1.87 13.81
CA ALA A 86 2.98 2.33 14.91
C ALA A 86 2.62 3.77 15.32
N LEU A 87 2.32 4.62 14.35
CA LEU A 87 1.87 5.99 14.60
C LEU A 87 0.49 6.03 15.25
N ALA A 88 -0.43 5.18 14.80
CA ALA A 88 -1.79 5.10 15.33
C ALA A 88 -1.85 4.63 16.80
N ALA A 89 -0.78 4.03 17.32
CA ALA A 89 -0.66 3.74 18.74
C ALA A 89 -0.53 5.02 19.60
N GLN A 90 -0.11 6.15 19.01
CA GLN A 90 0.20 7.39 19.71
C GLN A 90 -0.59 8.60 19.21
N ARG A 91 -1.20 8.51 18.03
CA ARG A 91 -1.87 9.61 17.33
C ARG A 91 -3.16 9.15 16.68
N ASP A 92 -4.07 10.07 16.46
CA ASP A 92 -5.29 9.84 15.69
C ASP A 92 -4.95 9.85 14.19
N VAL A 93 -4.87 8.67 13.58
CA VAL A 93 -4.49 8.51 12.16
C VAL A 93 -5.71 8.19 11.32
N ASN A 94 -6.02 9.07 10.38
CA ASN A 94 -7.15 8.94 9.45
C ASN A 94 -6.63 8.73 8.03
N VAL A 95 -7.09 7.68 7.37
CA VAL A 95 -6.74 7.37 5.99
C VAL A 95 -7.98 7.44 5.10
N PHE A 96 -7.98 8.37 4.15
CA PHE A 96 -9.08 8.56 3.21
C PHE A 96 -8.71 7.96 1.86
N LEU A 97 -9.35 6.86 1.52
CA LEU A 97 -9.14 6.15 0.27
C LEU A 97 -10.30 6.38 -0.69
N HIS A 98 -9.98 6.79 -1.91
CA HIS A 98 -10.96 6.84 -2.97
C HIS A 98 -11.15 5.45 -3.59
N GLN A 99 -12.38 4.96 -3.53
CA GLN A 99 -12.76 3.68 -4.16
C GLN A 99 -13.76 3.93 -5.28
N PRO A 100 -13.46 3.54 -6.51
CA PRO A 100 -14.35 3.79 -7.65
C PRO A 100 -15.64 2.97 -7.58
N SER A 101 -15.66 1.87 -6.84
CA SER A 101 -16.82 1.02 -6.60
C SER A 101 -16.81 0.45 -5.18
N ALA A 102 -17.79 0.82 -4.37
CA ALA A 102 -17.97 0.25 -3.03
C ALA A 102 -18.37 -1.24 -3.10
N VAL A 103 -19.01 -1.67 -4.19
CA VAL A 103 -19.39 -3.07 -4.43
C VAL A 103 -18.15 -3.91 -4.68
N ALA A 104 -17.28 -3.48 -5.60
CA ALA A 104 -16.01 -4.15 -5.89
C ALA A 104 -15.10 -4.16 -4.66
N ALA A 105 -14.98 -3.04 -3.94
CA ALA A 105 -14.18 -2.95 -2.73
C ALA A 105 -14.58 -3.98 -1.68
N ARG A 106 -15.88 -4.14 -1.42
CA ARG A 106 -16.38 -5.16 -0.48
C ARG A 106 -16.00 -6.57 -0.89
N ARG A 107 -16.12 -6.93 -2.18
CA ARG A 107 -15.72 -8.25 -2.67
C ARG A 107 -14.24 -8.50 -2.47
N VAL A 108 -13.39 -7.54 -2.86
CA VAL A 108 -11.94 -7.63 -2.66
C VAL A 108 -11.59 -7.81 -1.18
N CYS A 109 -12.21 -7.04 -0.28
CA CYS A 109 -11.95 -7.17 1.17
C CYS A 109 -12.38 -8.52 1.76
N THR A 110 -13.40 -9.17 1.18
CA THR A 110 -13.88 -10.47 1.69
C THR A 110 -13.09 -11.65 1.12
N SER A 111 -12.50 -11.53 -0.05
CA SER A 111 -11.83 -12.62 -0.73
C SER A 111 -10.34 -12.74 -0.44
N VAL A 112 -9.68 -11.65 -0.11
CA VAL A 112 -8.21 -11.59 0.01
C VAL A 112 -7.81 -11.26 1.43
N LEU A 113 -8.04 -12.20 2.33
CA LEU A 113 -7.61 -12.11 3.73
C LEU A 113 -6.23 -12.74 3.99
N ASP A 114 -5.65 -13.38 2.99
CA ASP A 114 -4.29 -13.90 3.12
C ASP A 114 -3.27 -12.76 3.03
N ALA A 115 -2.28 -12.84 3.91
CA ALA A 115 -1.23 -11.83 4.01
C ALA A 115 -0.67 -11.43 2.65
N PRO A 116 -0.34 -10.14 2.44
CA PRO A 116 0.25 -9.70 1.19
C PRO A 116 1.50 -10.52 0.91
N GLY A 117 1.41 -11.34 -0.11
CA GLY A 117 2.51 -12.16 -0.59
C GLY A 117 3.63 -11.34 -1.23
N PRO A 118 4.63 -11.99 -1.75
CA PRO A 118 5.70 -11.34 -2.52
C PRO A 118 5.12 -10.57 -3.70
N ILE A 119 5.92 -9.68 -4.28
CA ILE A 119 5.56 -8.95 -5.50
C ILE A 119 5.15 -9.95 -6.58
N ILE A 120 3.90 -9.90 -6.99
CA ILE A 120 3.35 -10.77 -8.04
C ILE A 120 3.28 -10.04 -9.38
N ALA A 121 3.40 -10.79 -10.47
CA ALA A 121 3.25 -10.25 -11.80
C ALA A 121 1.82 -9.71 -12.00
N ARG A 122 1.67 -8.73 -12.90
CA ARG A 122 0.34 -8.14 -13.18
C ARG A 122 -0.66 -9.17 -13.75
N SER A 123 -0.14 -10.18 -14.46
CA SER A 123 -0.93 -11.30 -14.96
C SER A 123 -1.53 -12.17 -13.86
N ASP A 124 -0.88 -12.20 -12.70
CA ASP A 124 -1.17 -13.11 -11.60
C ASP A 124 -1.93 -12.41 -10.46
N ASP A 125 -2.49 -11.23 -10.74
CA ASP A 125 -3.26 -10.43 -9.78
C ASP A 125 -4.55 -11.18 -9.34
N PRO A 126 -4.58 -11.76 -8.11
CA PRO A 126 -5.72 -12.55 -7.65
C PRO A 126 -6.97 -11.69 -7.46
N THR A 127 -6.80 -10.38 -7.21
CA THR A 127 -7.92 -9.47 -6.97
C THR A 127 -8.70 -9.13 -8.25
N SER A 128 -8.12 -9.42 -9.41
CA SER A 128 -8.77 -9.15 -10.70
C SER A 128 -10.02 -10.00 -10.93
N GLY A 129 -10.07 -11.22 -10.37
CA GLY A 129 -11.22 -12.12 -10.43
C GLY A 129 -12.43 -11.66 -9.63
N GLU A 130 -12.20 -10.82 -8.62
CA GLU A 130 -13.25 -10.31 -7.72
C GLU A 130 -14.05 -9.14 -8.30
N VAL A 131 -13.65 -8.66 -9.46
CA VAL A 131 -14.19 -7.44 -10.08
C VAL A 131 -14.79 -7.77 -11.42
N ALA A 132 -16.07 -7.41 -11.63
CA ALA A 132 -16.80 -7.71 -12.85
C ALA A 132 -16.50 -6.71 -13.97
N HIS A 133 -16.47 -5.39 -13.64
CA HIS A 133 -16.31 -4.34 -14.64
C HIS A 133 -14.89 -4.33 -15.24
N PRO A 134 -14.72 -4.36 -16.58
CA PRO A 134 -13.41 -4.46 -17.23
C PRO A 134 -12.44 -3.34 -16.89
N LEU A 135 -12.91 -2.09 -16.79
CA LEU A 135 -12.05 -0.94 -16.44
C LEU A 135 -11.57 -1.02 -14.99
N LEU A 136 -12.40 -1.49 -14.05
CA LEU A 136 -11.98 -1.71 -12.66
C LEU A 136 -10.94 -2.82 -12.58
N ARG A 137 -11.10 -3.87 -13.38
CA ARG A 137 -10.14 -4.98 -13.46
C ARG A 137 -8.77 -4.51 -13.95
N LEU A 138 -8.75 -3.67 -14.99
CA LEU A 138 -7.51 -3.23 -15.62
C LEU A 138 -6.83 -2.06 -14.90
N TRP A 139 -7.61 -1.07 -14.46
CA TRP A 139 -7.07 0.22 -14.01
C TRP A 139 -7.16 0.44 -12.51
N ALA A 140 -8.08 -0.20 -11.80
CA ALA A 140 -8.22 -0.02 -10.36
C ALA A 140 -7.33 -0.97 -9.52
N ARG A 141 -6.32 -1.61 -10.11
CA ARG A 141 -5.38 -2.47 -9.39
C ARG A 141 -4.73 -1.78 -8.18
N PRO A 142 -4.19 -0.55 -8.28
CA PRO A 142 -3.61 0.12 -7.12
C PRO A 142 -4.61 0.32 -5.97
N ALA A 143 -5.87 0.61 -6.28
CA ALA A 143 -6.92 0.71 -5.29
C ALA A 143 -7.24 -0.65 -4.63
N ARG A 144 -7.29 -1.73 -5.41
CA ARG A 144 -7.48 -3.10 -4.89
C ARG A 144 -6.31 -3.55 -4.02
N GLU A 145 -5.07 -3.31 -4.47
CA GLU A 145 -3.87 -3.61 -3.68
C GLU A 145 -3.87 -2.84 -2.36
N GLY A 146 -4.33 -1.59 -2.36
CA GLY A 146 -4.51 -0.79 -1.14
C GLY A 146 -5.47 -1.44 -0.14
N LEU A 147 -6.59 -1.99 -0.61
CA LEU A 147 -7.54 -2.71 0.23
C LEU A 147 -6.92 -3.97 0.85
N VAL A 148 -6.16 -4.74 0.06
CA VAL A 148 -5.45 -5.93 0.55
C VAL A 148 -4.40 -5.57 1.60
N LEU A 149 -3.62 -4.51 1.35
CA LEU A 149 -2.57 -4.07 2.28
C LEU A 149 -3.13 -3.57 3.62
N LEU A 150 -4.29 -2.94 3.61
CA LEU A 150 -4.94 -2.48 4.82
C LEU A 150 -5.64 -3.62 5.57
N GLY A 151 -6.15 -4.63 4.85
CA GLY A 151 -6.68 -5.86 5.42
C GLY A 151 -7.69 -5.62 6.56
N ASP A 152 -7.44 -6.25 7.70
CA ASP A 152 -8.30 -6.18 8.89
C ASP A 152 -8.56 -4.77 9.43
N ARG A 153 -7.69 -3.80 9.11
CA ARG A 153 -7.84 -2.38 9.51
C ARG A 153 -9.05 -1.71 8.87
N LEU A 154 -9.60 -2.34 7.82
CA LEU A 154 -10.81 -1.85 7.14
C LEU A 154 -12.12 -2.34 7.79
N ARG A 155 -12.07 -3.18 8.84
CA ARG A 155 -13.30 -3.71 9.48
C ARG A 155 -14.21 -2.60 10.00
N ASP A 156 -13.60 -1.55 10.56
CA ASP A 156 -14.32 -0.42 11.14
C ASP A 156 -14.31 0.80 10.20
N ALA A 157 -13.96 0.60 8.93
CA ALA A 157 -13.91 1.68 7.95
C ALA A 157 -15.32 2.24 7.66
N VAL A 158 -15.45 3.55 7.77
CA VAL A 158 -16.67 4.24 7.41
C VAL A 158 -16.68 4.48 5.91
N VAL A 159 -17.70 3.96 5.24
CA VAL A 159 -17.92 4.20 3.80
C VAL A 159 -18.77 5.44 3.64
N HIS A 160 -18.20 6.49 3.05
CA HIS A 160 -18.95 7.67 2.63
C HIS A 160 -19.29 7.51 1.14
N PRO A 161 -20.53 7.13 0.80
CA PRO A 161 -20.94 7.10 -0.60
C PRO A 161 -20.89 8.53 -1.14
N VAL A 162 -20.30 8.70 -2.31
CA VAL A 162 -20.52 9.93 -3.09
C VAL A 162 -22.02 9.97 -3.38
N ALA A 163 -22.65 11.12 -3.14
CA ALA A 163 -24.07 11.31 -3.38
C ALA A 163 -24.46 10.69 -4.74
N ASP A 164 -25.31 9.71 -4.69
CA ASP A 164 -25.68 8.94 -5.86
C ASP A 164 -26.99 9.55 -6.39
N ASP A 165 -26.88 10.28 -7.49
CA ASP A 165 -28.05 10.65 -8.30
C ASP A 165 -28.61 9.42 -9.07
N SER A 166 -28.35 8.21 -8.54
CA SER A 166 -28.61 6.91 -9.19
C SER A 166 -30.08 6.55 -9.38
N GLU A 167 -31.00 7.31 -8.85
CA GLU A 167 -32.42 7.17 -9.17
C GLU A 167 -32.75 7.68 -10.59
N SER A 168 -31.89 8.52 -11.17
CA SER A 168 -32.04 8.97 -12.55
C SER A 168 -31.38 8.01 -13.53
N ARG A 169 -32.13 7.60 -14.54
CA ARG A 169 -31.57 6.80 -15.65
C ARG A 169 -30.45 7.60 -16.34
N PRO A 170 -29.26 7.01 -16.52
CA PRO A 170 -28.17 7.67 -17.22
C PRO A 170 -28.60 8.24 -18.56
N ALA A 171 -28.38 9.52 -18.80
CA ALA A 171 -28.77 10.21 -20.02
C ALA A 171 -27.65 10.25 -21.06
N THR A 172 -26.40 10.09 -20.61
CA THR A 172 -25.21 10.13 -21.46
C THR A 172 -24.40 8.83 -21.33
N LEU A 173 -23.56 8.55 -22.34
CA LEU A 173 -22.64 7.42 -22.29
C LEU A 173 -21.69 7.52 -21.09
N LEU A 174 -21.22 8.72 -20.75
CA LEU A 174 -20.35 8.93 -19.61
C LEU A 174 -21.04 8.56 -18.28
N GLU A 175 -22.26 9.01 -18.10
CA GLU A 175 -23.07 8.67 -16.91
C GLU A 175 -23.32 7.16 -16.84
N GLN A 176 -23.58 6.52 -17.98
CA GLN A 176 -23.74 5.06 -18.06
C GLN A 176 -22.46 4.35 -17.59
N VAL A 177 -21.31 4.71 -18.14
CA VAL A 177 -20.02 4.13 -17.75
C VAL A 177 -19.73 4.37 -16.26
N GLN A 178 -20.00 5.57 -15.74
CA GLN A 178 -19.83 5.86 -14.32
C GLN A 178 -20.78 5.03 -13.44
N HIS A 179 -22.01 4.84 -13.86
CA HIS A 179 -22.99 4.00 -13.17
C HIS A 179 -22.52 2.54 -13.14
N ASP A 180 -22.08 2.00 -14.27
CA ASP A 180 -21.62 0.62 -14.39
C ASP A 180 -20.33 0.39 -13.56
N LEU A 181 -19.42 1.37 -13.57
CA LEU A 181 -18.23 1.35 -12.70
C LEU A 181 -18.60 1.31 -11.20
N ARG A 182 -19.49 2.19 -10.74
CA ARG A 182 -19.93 2.23 -9.34
C ARG A 182 -20.61 0.92 -8.92
N SER A 183 -21.42 0.37 -9.82
CA SER A 183 -22.19 -0.86 -9.59
C SER A 183 -21.41 -2.14 -9.85
N ASP A 184 -20.16 -2.04 -10.33
CA ASP A 184 -19.31 -3.16 -10.78
C ASP A 184 -20.04 -4.07 -11.78
N ARG A 185 -20.69 -3.48 -12.77
CA ARG A 185 -21.37 -4.20 -13.86
C ARG A 185 -20.49 -4.25 -15.09
N PRO A 186 -20.47 -5.40 -15.82
CA PRO A 186 -19.69 -5.55 -17.04
C PRO A 186 -20.25 -4.71 -18.20
#